data_b44d25f49d5cd38343248bccdb9fdee5
#
_entry.id   b44d25f49d5cd38343248bccdb9fdee5
#
_cell.length_a   1.000
_cell.length_b   1.000
_cell.length_c   1.000
_cell.angle_alpha   90.00
_cell.angle_beta   90.00
_cell.angle_gamma   90.00
#
_symmetry.space_group_name_H-M   'P 1'
#
loop_
_entity.id
_entity.type
_entity.pdbx_description
1 polymer ?
#
loop_
_entity_poly.entity_id
_entity_poly.type
_entity_poly.pdbx_seq_one_letter_code
_entity_poly.pdbx_strand_id
1 'polypeptide(L)'
;MFEALSVNMNEYIEATLKGKIYFYGLVTFGLLFALVGQNLNTIFPITGTQIEQIMEADRRYLYVSVANAILLSSLTALAIYIAIQTSKHKQYPPPNMHVPFRHKIKVIDHPYKIWLCLGLYIFGFV
;
A
#
# COMPACT_ATOMS: atom_id res chain seq x y z
N MET A 1 31.70 -3.67 4.05
CA MET A 1 30.34 -3.47 3.52
C MET A 1 29.95 -4.51 2.47
N PHE A 2 30.77 -4.72 1.45
CA PHE A 2 30.55 -5.78 0.49
C PHE A 2 30.67 -7.17 1.10
N GLU A 3 31.59 -7.34 2.06
CA GLU A 3 31.72 -8.59 2.79
C GLU A 3 30.46 -8.92 3.56
N ALA A 4 29.82 -7.92 4.17
CA ALA A 4 28.55 -8.09 4.86
C ALA A 4 27.46 -8.56 3.91
N LEU A 5 27.38 -7.99 2.70
CA LEU A 5 26.40 -8.40 1.70
C LEU A 5 26.65 -9.81 1.16
N SER A 6 27.92 -10.19 0.96
CA SER A 6 28.27 -11.52 0.45
C SER A 6 28.12 -12.62 1.50
N VAL A 7 28.41 -12.31 2.77
CA VAL A 7 28.28 -13.27 3.86
C VAL A 7 26.83 -13.43 4.28
N ASN A 8 25.98 -12.44 4.01
CA ASN A 8 24.65 -12.35 4.56
C ASN A 8 23.53 -12.76 3.61
N MET A 9 23.81 -13.68 2.68
CA MET A 9 22.76 -14.26 1.84
C MET A 9 21.65 -14.96 2.65
N ASN A 10 21.96 -15.35 3.88
CA ASN A 10 21.01 -15.96 4.81
C ASN A 10 20.56 -14.99 5.91
N GLU A 11 20.93 -13.72 5.81
CA GLU A 11 20.54 -12.73 6.80
C GLU A 11 19.06 -12.39 6.68
N TYR A 12 18.50 -12.02 7.82
CA TYR A 12 17.10 -11.62 7.93
C TYR A 12 17.04 -10.20 8.46
N ILE A 13 16.06 -9.45 7.98
CA ILE A 13 15.68 -8.18 8.61
C ILE A 13 14.65 -8.51 9.69
N GLU A 14 14.96 -8.14 10.91
CA GLU A 14 14.06 -8.37 12.03
C GLU A 14 12.87 -7.40 11.97
N ALA A 15 11.74 -7.87 12.49
CA ALA A 15 10.54 -7.04 12.61
C ALA A 15 10.81 -5.88 13.57
N THR A 16 10.34 -4.68 13.19
CA THR A 16 10.43 -3.50 14.04
C THR A 16 9.05 -3.10 14.55
N LEU A 17 9.02 -2.41 15.67
CA LEU A 17 7.76 -1.87 16.20
C LEU A 17 7.13 -0.88 15.21
N LYS A 18 7.93 -0.03 14.58
CA LYS A 18 7.45 0.92 13.55
C LYS A 18 6.85 0.19 12.35
N GLY A 19 7.51 -0.87 11.89
CA GLY A 19 7.01 -1.69 10.78
C GLY A 19 5.65 -2.32 11.10
N LYS A 20 5.50 -2.85 12.31
CA LYS A 20 4.23 -3.42 12.79
C LYS A 20 3.14 -2.36 12.86
N ILE A 21 3.45 -1.19 13.42
CA ILE A 21 2.49 -0.07 13.53
C ILE A 21 2.03 0.37 12.15
N TYR A 22 2.95 0.55 11.20
CA TYR A 22 2.59 0.96 9.84
C TYR A 22 1.74 -0.09 9.15
N PHE A 23 2.11 -1.35 9.24
CA PHE A 23 1.38 -2.44 8.59
C PHE A 23 -0.02 -2.60 9.17
N TYR A 24 -0.13 -2.76 10.48
CA TYR A 24 -1.43 -2.96 11.13
C TYR A 24 -2.29 -1.71 11.05
N GLY A 25 -1.70 -0.53 11.13
CA GLY A 25 -2.41 0.73 10.95
C GLY A 25 -2.99 0.86 9.55
N LEU A 26 -2.21 0.51 8.52
CA LEU A 26 -2.68 0.54 7.14
C LEU A 26 -3.80 -0.47 6.89
N VAL A 27 -3.65 -1.70 7.39
CA VAL A 27 -4.68 -2.74 7.26
C VAL A 27 -5.96 -2.32 7.97
N THR A 28 -5.86 -1.83 9.20
CA THR A 28 -7.01 -1.36 9.97
C THR A 28 -7.71 -0.20 9.27
N PHE A 29 -6.96 0.77 8.80
CA PHE A 29 -7.50 1.90 8.06
C PHE A 29 -8.22 1.45 6.79
N GLY A 30 -7.62 0.56 6.02
CA GLY A 30 -8.22 0.02 4.81
C GLY A 30 -9.52 -0.73 5.08
N LEU A 31 -9.55 -1.57 6.12
CA LEU A 31 -10.75 -2.30 6.53
C LEU A 31 -11.86 -1.36 7.00
N LEU A 32 -11.55 -0.38 7.84
CA LEU A 32 -12.52 0.62 8.29
C LEU A 32 -13.06 1.43 7.12
N PHE A 33 -12.20 1.85 6.21
CA PHE A 33 -12.59 2.60 5.03
C PHE A 33 -13.55 1.78 4.15
N ALA A 34 -13.25 0.50 3.93
CA ALA A 34 -14.09 -0.38 3.14
C ALA A 34 -15.45 -0.62 3.81
N LEU A 35 -15.46 -0.87 5.13
CA LEU A 35 -16.69 -1.09 5.88
C LEU A 35 -17.59 0.13 5.89
N VAL A 36 -17.03 1.30 6.13
CA VAL A 36 -17.78 2.56 6.11
C VAL A 36 -18.30 2.84 4.70
N GLY A 37 -17.47 2.66 3.69
CA GLY A 37 -17.88 2.89 2.30
C GLY A 37 -19.01 1.98 1.84
N GLN A 38 -18.97 0.70 2.20
CA GLN A 38 -20.01 -0.27 1.84
C GLN A 38 -21.33 -0.03 2.59
N ASN A 39 -21.25 0.49 3.81
CA ASN A 39 -22.42 0.68 4.67
C ASN A 39 -22.78 2.17 4.84
N LEU A 40 -22.30 3.02 3.95
CA LEU A 40 -22.49 4.47 4.07
C LEU A 40 -23.96 4.86 4.16
N ASN A 41 -24.81 4.26 3.33
CA ASN A 41 -26.25 4.54 3.32
C ASN A 41 -26.99 3.99 4.55
N THR A 42 -26.43 2.97 5.20
CA THR A 42 -26.97 2.42 6.44
C THR A 42 -26.57 3.28 7.65
N ILE A 43 -25.31 3.72 7.68
CA ILE A 43 -24.78 4.57 8.75
C ILE A 43 -25.37 5.99 8.67
N PHE A 44 -25.48 6.52 7.46
CA PHE A 44 -26.03 7.84 7.18
C PHE A 44 -27.17 7.69 6.18
N PRO A 45 -28.39 7.40 6.66
CA PRO A 45 -29.54 7.20 5.76
C PRO A 45 -29.80 8.43 4.89
N ILE A 46 -30.17 8.17 3.65
CA ILE A 46 -30.57 9.23 2.72
C ILE A 46 -32.04 9.51 2.94
N THR A 47 -32.38 10.75 3.24
CA THR A 47 -33.76 11.21 3.48
C THR A 47 -34.14 12.31 2.50
N GLY A 48 -35.44 12.57 2.37
CA GLY A 48 -35.95 13.63 1.51
C GLY A 48 -36.71 13.10 0.31
N THR A 49 -36.94 13.97 -0.68
CA THR A 49 -37.64 13.60 -1.91
C THR A 49 -36.78 12.66 -2.76
N GLN A 50 -37.41 12.03 -3.75
CA GLN A 50 -36.68 11.14 -4.66
C GLN A 50 -35.54 11.86 -5.39
N ILE A 51 -35.76 13.11 -5.79
CA ILE A 51 -34.72 13.90 -6.47
C ILE A 51 -33.57 14.21 -5.50
N GLU A 52 -33.88 14.59 -4.26
CA GLU A 52 -32.88 14.84 -3.23
C GLU A 52 -32.06 13.60 -2.90
N GLN A 53 -32.70 12.43 -2.84
CA GLN A 53 -32.01 11.16 -2.62
C GLN A 53 -31.03 10.84 -3.75
N ILE A 54 -31.41 11.07 -5.00
CA ILE A 54 -30.54 10.84 -6.18
C ILE A 54 -29.34 11.78 -6.11
N MET A 55 -29.56 13.06 -5.85
CA MET A 55 -28.49 14.06 -5.75
C MET A 55 -27.52 13.72 -4.61
N GLU A 56 -28.03 13.28 -3.47
CA GLU A 56 -27.18 12.88 -2.34
C GLU A 56 -26.38 11.62 -2.65
N ALA A 57 -26.97 10.65 -3.32
CA ALA A 57 -26.26 9.45 -3.74
C ALA A 57 -25.11 9.78 -4.69
N ASP A 58 -25.33 10.66 -5.67
CA ASP A 58 -24.29 11.12 -6.60
C ASP A 58 -23.17 11.85 -5.86
N ARG A 59 -23.49 12.68 -4.90
CA ARG A 59 -22.50 13.41 -4.09
C ARG A 59 -21.65 12.43 -3.28
N ARG A 60 -22.26 11.44 -2.64
CA ARG A 60 -21.54 10.41 -1.87
C ARG A 60 -20.63 9.59 -2.77
N TYR A 61 -21.11 9.21 -3.94
CA TYR A 61 -20.31 8.50 -4.94
C TYR A 61 -19.06 9.30 -5.31
N LEU A 62 -19.22 10.60 -5.54
CA LEU A 62 -18.10 11.48 -5.87
C LEU A 62 -17.07 11.53 -4.72
N TYR A 63 -17.53 11.71 -3.49
CA TYR A 63 -16.64 11.77 -2.33
C TYR A 63 -15.88 10.47 -2.12
N VAL A 64 -16.55 9.33 -2.22
CA VAL A 64 -15.92 8.01 -2.08
C VAL A 64 -14.91 7.77 -3.21
N SER A 65 -15.24 8.16 -4.43
CA SER A 65 -14.34 8.03 -5.58
C SER A 65 -13.08 8.87 -5.42
N VAL A 66 -13.21 10.12 -4.97
CA VAL A 66 -12.06 10.99 -4.70
C VAL A 66 -11.21 10.43 -3.58
N ALA A 67 -11.81 9.95 -2.49
CA ALA A 67 -11.08 9.34 -1.39
C ALA A 67 -10.32 8.08 -1.83
N ASN A 68 -10.95 7.24 -2.65
CA ASN A 68 -10.29 6.07 -3.25
C ASN A 68 -9.11 6.47 -4.14
N ALA A 69 -9.28 7.49 -4.96
CA ALA A 69 -8.21 7.97 -5.83
C ALA A 69 -7.01 8.45 -5.02
N ILE A 70 -7.23 9.18 -3.95
CA ILE A 70 -6.17 9.65 -3.06
C ILE A 70 -5.46 8.47 -2.40
N LEU A 71 -6.22 7.50 -1.89
CA LEU A 71 -5.67 6.31 -1.24
C LEU A 71 -4.81 5.48 -2.20
N LEU A 72 -5.32 5.20 -3.39
CA LEU A 72 -4.60 4.43 -4.42
C LEU A 72 -3.35 5.16 -4.89
N SER A 73 -3.42 6.48 -5.07
CA SER A 73 -2.25 7.29 -5.44
C SER A 73 -1.18 7.24 -4.36
N SER A 74 -1.56 7.30 -3.09
CA SER A 74 -0.64 7.21 -1.96
C SER A 74 0.04 5.85 -1.90
N LEU A 75 -0.72 4.76 -2.07
CA LEU A 75 -0.17 3.40 -2.09
C LEU A 75 0.77 3.18 -3.28
N THR A 76 0.41 3.71 -4.44
CA THR A 76 1.25 3.63 -5.64
C THR A 76 2.56 4.40 -5.44
N ALA A 77 2.50 5.60 -4.85
CA ALA A 77 3.70 6.38 -4.53
C ALA A 77 4.62 5.63 -3.56
N LEU A 78 4.06 4.98 -2.55
CA LEU A 78 4.81 4.15 -1.62
C LEU A 78 5.47 2.96 -2.33
N ALA A 79 4.75 2.29 -3.21
CA ALA A 79 5.27 1.16 -3.98
C ALA A 79 6.42 1.60 -4.90
N ILE A 80 6.30 2.75 -5.55
CA ILE A 80 7.36 3.32 -6.38
C ILE A 80 8.59 3.65 -5.53
N TYR A 81 8.40 4.25 -4.37
CA TYR A 81 9.49 4.55 -3.45
C TYR A 81 10.25 3.29 -3.04
N ILE A 82 9.54 2.24 -2.65
CA ILE A 82 10.14 0.95 -2.28
C ILE A 82 10.88 0.35 -3.48
N ALA A 83 10.32 0.42 -4.68
CA ALA A 83 10.96 -0.08 -5.89
C ALA A 83 12.27 0.66 -6.19
N ILE A 84 12.28 1.98 -6.03
CA ILE A 84 13.49 2.80 -6.22
C ILE A 84 14.56 2.41 -5.21
N GLN A 85 14.22 2.29 -3.93
CA GLN A 85 15.16 1.91 -2.89
C GLN A 85 15.71 0.50 -3.09
N THR A 86 14.84 -0.45 -3.46
CA THR A 86 15.24 -1.82 -3.75
C THR A 86 16.18 -1.89 -4.95
N SER A 87 15.89 -1.14 -6.00
CA SER A 87 16.72 -1.05 -7.19
C SER A 87 18.09 -0.44 -6.89
N LYS A 88 18.10 0.62 -6.08
CA LYS A 88 19.32 1.34 -5.70
C LYS A 88 20.25 0.48 -4.85
N HIS A 89 19.72 -0.28 -3.93
CA HIS A 89 20.48 -1.12 -3.00
C HIS A 89 20.62 -2.57 -3.48
N LYS A 90 19.94 -2.94 -4.56
CA LYS A 90 19.97 -4.29 -5.14
C LYS A 90 19.63 -5.39 -4.15
N GLN A 91 18.77 -5.08 -3.18
CA GLN A 91 18.27 -6.06 -2.21
C GLN A 91 16.84 -5.74 -1.79
N TYR A 92 16.10 -6.76 -1.39
CA TYR A 92 14.77 -6.63 -0.84
C TYR A 92 14.69 -7.45 0.46
N PRO A 93 14.24 -6.87 1.56
CA PRO A 93 13.87 -5.46 1.72
C PRO A 93 15.08 -4.54 1.67
N PRO A 94 14.94 -3.26 1.25
CA PRO A 94 16.04 -2.31 1.24
C PRO A 94 16.57 -2.04 2.65
N PRO A 95 17.84 -1.63 2.82
CA PRO A 95 18.38 -1.26 4.11
C PRO A 95 17.54 -0.17 4.77
N ASN A 96 17.44 -0.21 6.09
CA ASN A 96 16.68 0.77 6.89
C ASN A 96 15.16 0.75 6.67
N MET A 97 14.64 -0.22 5.95
CA MET A 97 13.19 -0.40 5.83
C MET A 97 12.64 -1.03 7.10
N HIS A 98 11.57 -0.44 7.61
CA HIS A 98 10.83 -1.03 8.73
C HIS A 98 9.85 -2.06 8.22
N VAL A 99 9.99 -3.30 8.69
CA VAL A 99 9.14 -4.40 8.28
C VAL A 99 8.31 -4.92 9.45
N PRO A 100 7.06 -5.36 9.21
CA PRO A 100 6.21 -5.89 10.29
C PRO A 100 6.59 -7.30 10.72
N PHE A 101 7.21 -8.05 9.81
CA PHE A 101 7.60 -9.44 10.05
C PHE A 101 9.06 -9.65 9.64
N ARG A 102 9.67 -10.67 10.21
CA ARG A 102 11.03 -11.06 9.83
C ARG A 102 11.05 -11.49 8.36
N HIS A 103 11.90 -10.86 7.57
CA HIS A 103 12.09 -11.20 6.16
C HIS A 103 13.52 -11.61 5.87
N LYS A 104 13.66 -12.64 5.03
CA LYS A 104 14.95 -12.99 4.48
C LYS A 104 15.36 -11.97 3.43
N ILE A 105 16.60 -11.50 3.52
CA ILE A 105 17.15 -10.57 2.54
C ILE A 105 17.40 -11.31 1.23
N LYS A 106 16.86 -10.80 0.14
CA LYS A 106 17.08 -11.31 -1.22
C LYS A 106 17.92 -10.31 -1.99
N VAL A 107 19.01 -10.79 -2.56
CA VAL A 107 19.84 -9.99 -3.47
C VAL A 107 19.18 -10.02 -4.86
N ILE A 108 19.06 -8.83 -5.45
CA ILE A 108 18.44 -8.68 -6.77
C ILE A 108 19.51 -8.29 -7.77
N ASP A 109 19.82 -9.19 -8.70
CA ASP A 109 20.85 -8.99 -9.71
C ASP A 109 20.36 -8.10 -10.86
N HIS A 110 19.06 -8.16 -11.15
CA HIS A 110 18.48 -7.47 -12.29
C HIS A 110 17.37 -6.52 -11.85
N PRO A 111 17.66 -5.22 -11.69
CA PRO A 111 16.67 -4.23 -11.24
C PRO A 111 15.42 -4.14 -12.12
N TYR A 112 15.50 -4.51 -13.40
CA TYR A 112 14.35 -4.46 -14.31
C TYR A 112 13.19 -5.34 -13.84
N LYS A 113 13.46 -6.41 -13.10
CA LYS A 113 12.43 -7.31 -12.55
C LYS A 113 11.53 -6.58 -11.56
N ILE A 114 12.11 -5.65 -10.80
CA ILE A 114 11.35 -4.84 -9.83
C ILE A 114 10.37 -3.93 -10.57
N TRP A 115 10.83 -3.28 -11.62
CA TRP A 115 10.00 -2.40 -12.42
C TRP A 115 8.92 -3.16 -13.17
N LEU A 116 9.22 -4.39 -13.59
CA LEU A 116 8.25 -5.26 -14.22
C LEU A 116 7.14 -5.65 -13.25
N CYS A 117 7.49 -6.03 -12.03
CA CYS A 117 6.53 -6.34 -10.98
C CYS A 117 5.68 -5.11 -10.61
N LEU A 118 6.30 -3.94 -10.52
CA LEU A 118 5.59 -2.70 -10.26
C LEU A 118 4.61 -2.36 -11.39
N GLY A 119 5.04 -2.56 -12.64
CA GLY A 119 4.16 -2.37 -13.80
C GLY A 119 2.95 -3.28 -13.75
N LEU A 120 3.14 -4.55 -13.45
CA LEU A 120 2.04 -5.51 -13.29
C LEU A 120 1.10 -5.12 -12.14
N TYR A 121 1.66 -4.64 -11.04
CA TYR A 121 0.87 -4.13 -9.91
C TYR A 121 -0.02 -2.97 -10.34
N ILE A 122 0.55 -1.98 -11.03
CA ILE A 122 -0.21 -0.81 -11.48
C ILE A 122 -1.31 -1.23 -12.47
N PHE A 123 -1.00 -2.06 -13.45
CA PHE A 123 -1.98 -2.55 -14.42
C PHE A 123 -3.05 -3.44 -13.79
N GLY A 124 -2.72 -4.15 -12.74
CA GLY A 124 -3.67 -4.97 -12.02
C GLY A 124 -4.75 -4.17 -11.29
N PHE A 125 -4.50 -2.89 -11.01
CA PHE A 125 -5.47 -1.99 -10.38
C PHE A 125 -6.32 -1.19 -11.39
N VAL A 126 -5.98 -1.28 -12.66
CA VAL A 126 -6.76 -0.67 -13.73
C VAL A 126 -7.67 -1.68 -14.36
#